data_c22d73f815e0154a350d791f7bad98ce
#
_entry.id   c22d73f815e0154a350d791f7bad98ce
#
_cell.length_a   1.000
_cell.length_b   1.000
_cell.length_c   1.000
_cell.angle_alpha   90.00
_cell.angle_beta   90.00
_cell.angle_gamma   90.00
#
_symmetry.space_group_name_H-M   'P 1'
#
loop_
_entity.id
_entity.type
_entity.pdbx_description
1 polymer ?
#
loop_
_entity_poly.entity_id
_entity_poly.type
_entity_poly.pdbx_seq_one_letter_code
_entity_poly.pdbx_strand_id
1 'polypeptide(L)'
;MDGPKLIASALLTSVGLTVACSALMKKEVTDEPSLSKSEQLILDDYKAEVEVGRNMAGRLFTFYGEYQNEGLKSYINSVGQYVARNGDYPDRRYMFSVLDSDSVNAFACPGGYILVTRGLLESAANEAEIAAILGHEAAHVGKKHMFNSLRAMSKDQVEKAESEAAARKRPDKYSRARLRPVGDNSDSGSAIAKFLTTASGAGIGILQAAKLGMGLLLEKGLDKDLEFEADREGVKYAIRAGYDPKALDRFLERLAETKKKNNDKTVMDVTHPTIPDRRKVIADTLNRLGADQIIGAVGKDRFEAARASLVVKGKDKVK
;
A
#
# COMPACT_ATOMS: atom_id res chain seq x y z
N MET A 1 14.33 -87.46 11.22
CA MET A 1 15.55 -87.35 12.02
C MET A 1 16.08 -85.94 11.79
N ASP A 2 16.07 -85.20 12.88
CA ASP A 2 16.80 -83.98 13.19
C ASP A 2 16.46 -82.71 12.37
N GLY A 3 15.75 -81.78 12.85
CA GLY A 3 15.60 -81.06 14.08
C GLY A 3 16.27 -79.70 13.97
N PRO A 4 15.58 -78.61 14.34
CA PRO A 4 15.97 -77.26 13.98
C PRO A 4 16.80 -76.54 15.05
N LYS A 5 17.79 -75.75 14.64
CA LYS A 5 18.37 -74.70 15.48
C LYS A 5 18.88 -73.62 14.58
N LEU A 6 18.20 -72.46 14.63
CA LEU A 6 18.75 -71.13 14.30
C LEU A 6 17.65 -70.09 14.34
N ILE A 7 17.16 -69.74 15.55
CA ILE A 7 16.45 -68.51 15.81
C ILE A 7 16.96 -68.01 17.17
N ALA A 8 18.03 -67.22 17.18
CA ALA A 8 18.39 -66.34 18.28
C ALA A 8 19.62 -65.50 17.89
N SER A 9 19.51 -64.53 17.00
CA SER A 9 20.53 -63.48 16.91
C SER A 9 20.13 -62.35 15.95
N ALA A 10 18.93 -61.82 16.13
CA ALA A 10 18.50 -60.67 15.33
C ALA A 10 17.70 -59.58 16.13
N LEU A 11 17.83 -59.56 17.44
CA LEU A 11 17.05 -58.63 18.26
C LEU A 11 17.86 -57.60 19.07
N LEU A 12 19.18 -57.50 18.82
CA LEU A 12 20.05 -56.57 19.58
C LEU A 12 20.70 -55.45 18.74
N THR A 13 20.38 -55.31 17.44
CA THR A 13 20.95 -54.25 16.59
C THR A 13 19.99 -53.12 16.25
N SER A 14 18.72 -53.22 16.59
CA SER A 14 17.72 -52.16 16.25
C SER A 14 17.59 -51.03 17.30
N VAL A 15 18.04 -51.28 18.54
CA VAL A 15 17.94 -50.26 19.60
C VAL A 15 19.11 -49.27 19.59
N GLY A 16 20.27 -49.70 19.07
CA GLY A 16 21.45 -48.83 18.96
C GLY A 16 21.37 -47.77 17.84
N LEU A 17 20.62 -48.09 16.77
CA LEU A 17 20.55 -47.19 15.60
C LEU A 17 19.53 -46.06 15.78
N THR A 18 18.47 -46.27 16.57
CA THR A 18 17.45 -45.26 16.84
C THR A 18 17.92 -44.16 17.81
N VAL A 19 18.82 -44.52 18.75
CA VAL A 19 19.40 -43.54 19.70
C VAL A 19 20.49 -42.69 19.00
N ALA A 20 21.21 -43.22 18.05
CA ALA A 20 22.23 -42.48 17.28
C ALA A 20 21.58 -41.48 16.30
N CYS A 21 20.45 -41.83 15.66
CA CYS A 21 19.71 -40.89 14.80
C CYS A 21 19.06 -39.73 15.57
N SER A 22 18.53 -39.99 16.78
CA SER A 22 17.93 -38.90 17.59
C SER A 22 18.99 -37.96 18.20
N ALA A 23 20.23 -38.42 18.40
CA ALA A 23 21.33 -37.57 18.85
C ALA A 23 21.95 -36.75 17.70
N LEU A 24 21.95 -37.27 16.47
CA LEU A 24 22.39 -36.56 15.28
C LEU A 24 21.37 -35.49 14.84
N MET A 25 20.07 -35.74 15.02
CA MET A 25 19.03 -34.73 14.72
C MET A 25 18.92 -33.62 15.76
N LYS A 26 19.53 -33.74 16.93
CA LYS A 26 19.57 -32.68 17.96
C LYS A 26 20.69 -31.66 17.80
N LYS A 27 21.59 -31.82 16.82
CA LYS A 27 22.75 -30.95 16.65
C LYS A 27 22.71 -30.02 15.44
N GLU A 28 21.60 -30.00 14.68
CA GLU A 28 21.49 -29.17 13.47
C GLU A 28 20.38 -28.09 13.49
N VAL A 29 19.89 -27.71 14.66
CA VAL A 29 18.85 -26.65 14.78
C VAL A 29 19.28 -25.63 15.81
N THR A 30 20.46 -25.06 15.73
CA THR A 30 20.83 -23.93 16.60
C THR A 30 21.88 -23.00 16.01
N ASP A 31 21.91 -22.72 14.74
CA ASP A 31 22.64 -21.55 14.25
C ASP A 31 21.90 -20.96 13.04
N GLU A 32 20.69 -20.43 13.24
CA GLU A 32 20.28 -19.30 12.42
C GLU A 32 21.25 -18.16 12.74
N PRO A 33 21.95 -17.62 11.74
CA PRO A 33 22.89 -16.53 11.99
C PRO A 33 22.13 -15.39 12.65
N SER A 34 22.48 -15.06 13.89
CA SER A 34 21.89 -13.93 14.61
C SER A 34 22.12 -12.68 13.78
N LEU A 35 21.04 -11.98 13.42
CA LEU A 35 21.12 -10.73 12.68
C LEU A 35 22.06 -9.76 13.39
N SER A 36 22.89 -9.08 12.65
CA SER A 36 23.67 -7.95 13.17
C SER A 36 22.73 -6.87 13.72
N LYS A 37 23.24 -6.02 14.59
CA LYS A 37 22.45 -4.92 15.16
C LYS A 37 21.84 -4.02 14.08
N SER A 38 22.54 -3.79 12.97
CA SER A 38 22.06 -3.02 11.84
C SER A 38 20.92 -3.72 11.08
N GLU A 39 21.05 -5.02 10.83
CA GLU A 39 20.00 -5.81 10.20
C GLU A 39 18.75 -5.90 11.07
N GLN A 40 18.92 -6.04 12.38
CA GLN A 40 17.81 -6.03 13.32
C GLN A 40 17.06 -4.68 13.31
N LEU A 41 17.79 -3.55 13.27
CA LEU A 41 17.19 -2.22 13.16
C LEU A 41 16.39 -2.03 11.86
N ILE A 42 16.92 -2.52 10.72
CA ILE A 42 16.22 -2.47 9.43
C ILE A 42 14.94 -3.31 9.48
N LEU A 43 15.02 -4.50 10.07
CA LEU A 43 13.86 -5.39 10.22
C LEU A 43 12.79 -4.77 11.11
N ASP A 44 13.17 -4.14 12.22
CA ASP A 44 12.24 -3.51 13.15
C ASP A 44 11.60 -2.25 12.51
N ASP A 45 12.35 -1.49 11.72
CA ASP A 45 11.83 -0.37 10.90
C ASP A 45 10.79 -0.84 9.89
N TYR A 46 11.06 -1.95 9.22
CA TYR A 46 10.11 -2.54 8.27
C TYR A 46 8.85 -3.07 8.96
N LYS A 47 8.99 -3.74 10.10
CA LYS A 47 7.83 -4.21 10.89
C LYS A 47 6.94 -3.05 11.34
N ALA A 48 7.56 -1.96 11.83
CA ALA A 48 6.84 -0.76 12.23
C ALA A 48 6.08 -0.13 11.06
N GLU A 49 6.73 -0.02 9.91
CA GLU A 49 6.11 0.48 8.67
C GLU A 49 4.88 -0.34 8.29
N VAL A 50 4.99 -1.67 8.28
CA VAL A 50 3.89 -2.59 7.95
C VAL A 50 2.73 -2.46 8.94
N GLU A 51 3.02 -2.38 10.25
CA GLU A 51 1.98 -2.25 11.28
C GLU A 51 1.22 -0.93 11.19
N VAL A 52 1.93 0.18 10.98
CA VAL A 52 1.28 1.50 10.75
C VAL A 52 0.37 1.42 9.52
N GLY A 53 0.89 0.92 8.42
CA GLY A 53 0.11 0.84 7.17
C GLY A 53 -1.07 -0.10 7.25
N ARG A 54 -0.94 -1.25 7.91
CA ARG A 54 -2.05 -2.17 8.16
C ARG A 54 -3.19 -1.50 8.94
N ASN A 55 -2.84 -0.75 9.99
CA ASN A 55 -3.83 0.01 10.77
C ASN A 55 -4.48 1.11 9.94
N MET A 56 -3.73 1.82 9.07
CA MET A 56 -4.28 2.83 8.18
C MET A 56 -5.22 2.21 7.15
N ALA A 57 -4.81 1.14 6.48
CA ALA A 57 -5.64 0.42 5.51
C ALA A 57 -6.93 -0.12 6.15
N GLY A 58 -6.83 -0.72 7.35
CA GLY A 58 -8.00 -1.17 8.10
C GLY A 58 -8.99 -0.05 8.42
N ARG A 59 -8.50 1.17 8.72
CA ARG A 59 -9.35 2.35 8.92
C ARG A 59 -10.02 2.81 7.63
N LEU A 60 -9.30 2.78 6.50
CA LEU A 60 -9.89 3.11 5.19
C LEU A 60 -10.99 2.11 4.82
N PHE A 61 -10.78 0.80 5.04
CA PHE A 61 -11.81 -0.21 4.85
C PHE A 61 -13.01 -0.02 5.79
N THR A 62 -12.77 0.38 7.03
CA THR A 62 -13.86 0.66 7.98
C THR A 62 -14.66 1.89 7.55
N PHE A 63 -14.00 2.89 6.98
CA PHE A 63 -14.60 4.17 6.62
C PHE A 63 -15.37 4.12 5.28
N TYR A 64 -14.76 3.51 4.25
CA TYR A 64 -15.32 3.48 2.90
C TYR A 64 -16.03 2.16 2.57
N GLY A 65 -15.68 1.07 3.25
CA GLY A 65 -16.01 -0.29 2.85
C GLY A 65 -15.06 -0.84 1.79
N GLU A 66 -14.92 -2.16 1.72
CA GLU A 66 -14.27 -2.83 0.60
C GLU A 66 -15.30 -3.05 -0.52
N TYR A 67 -14.93 -2.73 -1.75
CA TYR A 67 -15.79 -3.02 -2.90
C TYR A 67 -15.79 -4.52 -3.19
N GLN A 68 -16.96 -5.15 -3.05
CA GLN A 68 -17.14 -6.60 -3.12
C GLN A 68 -17.23 -7.07 -4.58
N ASN A 69 -16.07 -7.15 -5.25
CA ASN A 69 -15.91 -7.66 -6.60
C ASN A 69 -14.53 -8.28 -6.77
N GLU A 70 -14.45 -9.60 -6.61
CA GLU A 70 -13.18 -10.34 -6.65
C GLU A 70 -12.50 -10.27 -8.02
N GLY A 71 -13.25 -10.23 -9.12
CA GLY A 71 -12.70 -10.09 -10.47
C GLY A 71 -11.98 -8.76 -10.66
N LEU A 72 -12.60 -7.67 -10.24
CA LEU A 72 -12.02 -6.33 -10.30
C LEU A 72 -10.82 -6.20 -9.35
N LYS A 73 -10.93 -6.72 -8.15
CA LYS A 73 -9.84 -6.73 -7.17
C LYS A 73 -8.62 -7.49 -7.70
N SER A 74 -8.83 -8.67 -8.26
CA SER A 74 -7.77 -9.47 -8.89
C SER A 74 -7.12 -8.73 -10.06
N TYR A 75 -7.93 -8.07 -10.90
CA TYR A 75 -7.44 -7.28 -12.01
C TYR A 75 -6.56 -6.11 -11.53
N ILE A 76 -7.03 -5.29 -10.58
CA ILE A 76 -6.28 -4.15 -10.03
C ILE A 76 -4.99 -4.62 -9.35
N ASN A 77 -5.07 -5.71 -8.59
CA ASN A 77 -3.87 -6.29 -7.98
C ASN A 77 -2.87 -6.76 -9.05
N SER A 78 -3.32 -7.37 -10.14
CA SER A 78 -2.44 -7.83 -11.23
C SER A 78 -1.74 -6.67 -11.93
N VAL A 79 -2.48 -5.61 -12.29
CA VAL A 79 -1.91 -4.40 -12.91
C VAL A 79 -0.93 -3.73 -11.96
N GLY A 80 -1.31 -3.55 -10.69
CA GLY A 80 -0.48 -2.90 -9.68
C GLY A 80 0.81 -3.67 -9.39
N GLN A 81 0.75 -5.00 -9.23
CA GLN A 81 1.91 -5.87 -9.04
C GLN A 81 2.86 -5.78 -10.25
N TYR A 82 2.30 -5.77 -11.46
CA TYR A 82 3.11 -5.68 -12.67
C TYR A 82 3.87 -4.36 -12.75
N VAL A 83 3.20 -3.24 -12.47
CA VAL A 83 3.84 -1.91 -12.44
C VAL A 83 4.86 -1.80 -11.32
N ALA A 84 4.52 -2.24 -10.11
CA ALA A 84 5.40 -2.16 -8.94
C ALA A 84 6.69 -2.98 -9.12
N ARG A 85 6.62 -4.15 -9.77
CA ARG A 85 7.79 -4.98 -10.12
C ARG A 85 8.71 -4.33 -11.15
N ASN A 86 8.20 -3.40 -11.96
CA ASN A 86 8.98 -2.61 -12.89
C ASN A 86 9.45 -1.28 -12.29
N GLY A 87 9.17 -1.05 -11.00
CA GLY A 87 9.64 0.09 -10.23
C GLY A 87 11.04 -0.10 -9.65
N ASP A 88 11.46 0.85 -8.81
CA ASP A 88 12.78 0.84 -8.18
C ASP A 88 12.86 -0.07 -6.94
N TYR A 89 11.71 -0.59 -6.46
CA TYR A 89 11.61 -1.42 -5.26
C TYR A 89 10.82 -2.72 -5.54
N PRO A 90 11.26 -3.57 -6.48
CA PRO A 90 10.50 -4.74 -6.94
C PRO A 90 10.31 -5.80 -5.86
N ASP A 91 11.21 -5.87 -4.89
CA ASP A 91 11.19 -6.87 -3.81
C ASP A 91 10.27 -6.47 -2.64
N ARG A 92 9.72 -5.26 -2.64
CA ARG A 92 8.73 -4.86 -1.64
C ARG A 92 7.42 -5.61 -1.84
N ARG A 93 6.76 -5.90 -0.73
CA ARG A 93 5.38 -6.41 -0.78
C ARG A 93 4.43 -5.26 -1.09
N TYR A 94 3.62 -5.46 -2.11
CA TYR A 94 2.52 -4.55 -2.45
C TYR A 94 1.20 -5.31 -2.39
N MET A 95 0.15 -4.67 -1.91
CA MET A 95 -1.21 -5.19 -1.83
C MET A 95 -2.16 -4.14 -2.36
N PHE A 96 -2.89 -4.49 -3.42
CA PHE A 96 -3.82 -3.57 -4.07
C PHE A 96 -5.25 -4.03 -3.81
N SER A 97 -6.13 -3.10 -3.43
CA SER A 97 -7.56 -3.37 -3.24
C SER A 97 -8.41 -2.17 -3.65
N VAL A 98 -9.74 -2.37 -3.68
CA VAL A 98 -10.72 -1.37 -4.12
C VAL A 98 -11.63 -0.99 -2.96
N LEU A 99 -11.78 0.32 -2.73
CA LEU A 99 -12.69 0.90 -1.76
C LEU A 99 -14.05 1.23 -2.40
N ASP A 100 -15.14 0.98 -1.68
CA ASP A 100 -16.50 1.30 -2.13
C ASP A 100 -16.83 2.78 -1.88
N SER A 101 -16.23 3.63 -2.70
CA SER A 101 -16.42 5.09 -2.65
C SER A 101 -16.56 5.67 -4.05
N ASP A 102 -17.49 6.61 -4.21
CA ASP A 102 -17.70 7.37 -5.45
C ASP A 102 -16.63 8.47 -5.65
N SER A 103 -15.87 8.81 -4.61
CA SER A 103 -14.82 9.82 -4.72
C SER A 103 -13.70 9.32 -5.65
N VAL A 104 -13.09 10.24 -6.39
CA VAL A 104 -11.91 9.93 -7.24
C VAL A 104 -10.66 10.06 -6.39
N ASN A 105 -10.12 8.94 -5.90
CA ASN A 105 -8.92 8.95 -5.08
C ASN A 105 -8.18 7.59 -5.06
N ALA A 106 -6.89 7.63 -4.66
CA ALA A 106 -6.08 6.48 -4.33
C ALA A 106 -5.28 6.78 -3.05
N PHE A 107 -4.80 5.76 -2.36
CA PHE A 107 -4.13 5.89 -1.07
C PHE A 107 -2.95 4.93 -0.98
N ALA A 108 -1.74 5.46 -0.78
CA ALA A 108 -0.54 4.70 -0.46
C ALA A 108 -0.31 4.67 1.05
N CYS A 109 -0.68 3.58 1.71
CA CYS A 109 -0.34 3.38 3.12
C CYS A 109 1.04 2.73 3.24
N PRO A 110 1.80 3.03 4.32
CA PRO A 110 3.08 2.39 4.59
C PRO A 110 3.01 0.86 4.52
N GLY A 111 4.14 0.20 4.29
CA GLY A 111 4.19 -1.27 4.26
C GLY A 111 3.57 -1.94 3.04
N GLY A 112 3.16 -1.14 2.02
CA GLY A 112 2.75 -1.68 0.73
C GLY A 112 1.25 -1.73 0.46
N TYR A 113 0.41 -1.19 1.33
CA TYR A 113 -1.04 -1.19 1.11
C TYR A 113 -1.45 -0.03 0.21
N ILE A 114 -1.93 -0.35 -0.99
CA ILE A 114 -2.40 0.62 -1.99
C ILE A 114 -3.89 0.36 -2.26
N LEU A 115 -4.71 1.37 -1.97
CA LEU A 115 -6.16 1.27 -2.06
C LEU A 115 -6.69 2.32 -3.05
N VAL A 116 -7.44 1.88 -4.05
CA VAL A 116 -8.07 2.77 -5.04
C VAL A 116 -9.57 2.81 -4.83
N THR A 117 -10.19 3.93 -5.07
CA THR A 117 -11.66 4.04 -4.95
C THR A 117 -12.34 3.57 -6.23
N ARG A 118 -13.59 3.09 -6.11
CA ARG A 118 -14.44 2.76 -7.24
C ARG A 118 -14.60 3.96 -8.19
N GLY A 119 -14.82 5.16 -7.64
CA GLY A 119 -14.95 6.38 -8.44
C GLY A 119 -13.71 6.72 -9.27
N LEU A 120 -12.49 6.40 -8.78
CA LEU A 120 -11.27 6.53 -9.58
C LEU A 120 -11.30 5.57 -10.79
N LEU A 121 -11.68 4.32 -10.58
CA LEU A 121 -11.78 3.33 -11.65
C LEU A 121 -12.83 3.71 -12.69
N GLU A 122 -13.96 4.28 -12.26
CA GLU A 122 -15.00 4.81 -13.15
C GLU A 122 -14.50 6.01 -13.98
N SER A 123 -13.61 6.82 -13.41
CA SER A 123 -13.05 8.03 -14.05
C SER A 123 -11.92 7.74 -15.03
N ALA A 124 -11.26 6.59 -14.90
CA ALA A 124 -10.18 6.20 -15.80
C ALA A 124 -10.73 5.79 -17.18
N ALA A 125 -9.99 6.09 -18.23
CA ALA A 125 -10.38 5.76 -19.61
C ALA A 125 -9.81 4.41 -20.08
N ASN A 126 -8.72 3.94 -19.47
CA ASN A 126 -8.01 2.74 -19.90
C ASN A 126 -7.05 2.22 -18.83
N GLU A 127 -6.46 1.04 -19.08
CA GLU A 127 -5.53 0.39 -18.15
C GLU A 127 -4.24 1.18 -17.94
N ALA A 128 -3.74 1.87 -18.97
CA ALA A 128 -2.51 2.65 -18.83
C ALA A 128 -2.65 3.80 -17.83
N GLU A 129 -3.82 4.41 -17.73
CA GLU A 129 -4.10 5.43 -16.71
C GLU A 129 -4.11 4.83 -15.31
N ILE A 130 -4.77 3.68 -15.14
CA ILE A 130 -4.73 2.95 -13.87
C ILE A 130 -3.31 2.53 -13.52
N ALA A 131 -2.54 2.01 -14.48
CA ALA A 131 -1.15 1.60 -14.29
C ALA A 131 -0.26 2.78 -13.84
N ALA A 132 -0.44 3.96 -14.45
CA ALA A 132 0.31 5.15 -14.10
C ALA A 132 -0.04 5.67 -12.70
N ILE A 133 -1.32 5.64 -12.30
CA ILE A 133 -1.76 5.99 -10.94
C ILE A 133 -1.22 4.99 -9.93
N LEU A 134 -1.32 3.68 -10.19
CA LEU A 134 -0.78 2.66 -9.30
C LEU A 134 0.75 2.75 -9.21
N GLY A 135 1.43 3.19 -10.27
CA GLY A 135 2.85 3.50 -10.27
C GLY A 135 3.21 4.68 -9.36
N HIS A 136 2.40 5.73 -9.38
CA HIS A 136 2.53 6.88 -8.46
C HIS A 136 2.38 6.43 -6.99
N GLU A 137 1.35 5.64 -6.69
CA GLU A 137 1.14 5.11 -5.33
C GLU A 137 2.26 4.14 -4.91
N ALA A 138 2.73 3.29 -5.85
CA ALA A 138 3.86 2.40 -5.59
C ALA A 138 5.16 3.18 -5.34
N ALA A 139 5.36 4.33 -5.97
CA ALA A 139 6.49 5.21 -5.69
C ALA A 139 6.42 5.78 -4.26
N HIS A 140 5.24 6.23 -3.80
CA HIS A 140 5.05 6.65 -2.41
C HIS A 140 5.44 5.58 -1.40
N VAL A 141 5.02 4.34 -1.64
CA VAL A 141 5.37 3.18 -0.80
C VAL A 141 6.87 2.88 -0.88
N GLY A 142 7.42 2.79 -2.09
CA GLY A 142 8.82 2.46 -2.32
C GLY A 142 9.77 3.44 -1.64
N LYS A 143 9.51 4.72 -1.79
CA LYS A 143 10.27 5.84 -1.20
C LYS A 143 9.94 6.07 0.29
N LYS A 144 8.98 5.33 0.86
CA LYS A 144 8.51 5.48 2.26
C LYS A 144 8.00 6.90 2.59
N HIS A 145 7.42 7.62 1.63
CA HIS A 145 7.06 9.04 1.79
C HIS A 145 6.21 9.27 3.04
N MET A 146 5.08 8.54 3.17
CA MET A 146 4.21 8.64 4.32
C MET A 146 4.91 8.26 5.62
N PHE A 147 5.65 7.15 5.63
CA PHE A 147 6.31 6.66 6.84
C PHE A 147 7.40 7.61 7.33
N ASN A 148 8.19 8.17 6.41
CA ASN A 148 9.21 9.16 6.75
C ASN A 148 8.59 10.48 7.24
N SER A 149 7.47 10.92 6.64
CA SER A 149 6.72 12.10 7.09
C SER A 149 6.20 11.93 8.52
N LEU A 150 5.67 10.73 8.84
CA LEU A 150 5.22 10.41 10.20
C LEU A 150 6.38 10.40 11.21
N ARG A 151 7.54 9.90 10.79
CA ARG A 151 8.76 9.90 11.64
C ARG A 151 9.30 11.30 11.90
N ALA A 152 9.17 12.21 10.95
CA ALA A 152 9.64 13.58 11.06
C ALA A 152 8.74 14.45 11.96
N MET A 153 7.52 14.04 12.22
CA MET A 153 6.62 14.79 13.09
C MET A 153 7.10 14.78 14.53
N SER A 154 7.21 15.96 15.13
CA SER A 154 7.51 16.11 16.56
C SER A 154 6.28 15.75 17.41
N LYS A 155 6.51 15.43 18.69
CA LYS A 155 5.43 15.15 19.65
C LYS A 155 4.40 16.30 19.71
N ASP A 156 4.88 17.54 19.72
CA ASP A 156 4.02 18.73 19.76
C ASP A 156 3.16 18.88 18.49
N GLN A 157 3.72 18.53 17.32
CA GLN A 157 2.95 18.53 16.06
C GLN A 157 1.89 17.42 16.06
N VAL A 158 2.18 16.29 16.69
CA VAL A 158 1.23 15.19 16.88
C VAL A 158 0.06 15.65 17.75
N GLU A 159 0.35 16.18 18.94
CA GLU A 159 -0.67 16.65 19.87
C GLU A 159 -1.52 17.77 19.28
N LYS A 160 -0.89 18.70 18.55
CA LYS A 160 -1.61 19.75 17.83
C LYS A 160 -2.52 19.20 16.74
N ALA A 161 -2.02 18.26 15.91
CA ALA A 161 -2.82 17.65 14.86
C ALA A 161 -3.99 16.83 15.44
N GLU A 162 -3.81 16.13 16.56
CA GLU A 162 -4.89 15.42 17.26
C GLU A 162 -5.95 16.37 17.80
N SER A 163 -5.55 17.49 18.41
CA SER A 163 -6.49 18.49 18.94
C SER A 163 -7.29 19.16 17.83
N GLU A 164 -6.66 19.51 16.71
CA GLU A 164 -7.33 20.07 15.54
C GLU A 164 -8.31 19.08 14.89
N ALA A 165 -7.93 17.81 14.78
CA ALA A 165 -8.79 16.75 14.26
C ALA A 165 -10.01 16.49 15.17
N ALA A 166 -9.83 16.57 16.50
CA ALA A 166 -10.93 16.46 17.46
C ALA A 166 -11.89 17.65 17.44
N ALA A 167 -11.35 18.88 17.20
CA ALA A 167 -12.13 20.12 17.12
C ALA A 167 -12.94 20.24 15.83
N ARG A 168 -12.55 19.58 14.74
CA ARG A 168 -13.30 19.54 13.50
C ARG A 168 -14.57 18.71 13.69
N LYS A 169 -15.74 19.34 13.74
CA LYS A 169 -17.04 18.65 13.76
C LYS A 169 -17.11 17.72 12.54
N ARG A 170 -17.08 16.41 12.80
CA ARG A 170 -17.30 15.40 11.74
C ARG A 170 -18.68 15.65 11.11
N PRO A 171 -18.81 15.56 9.78
CA PRO A 171 -20.12 15.51 9.16
C PRO A 171 -20.92 14.35 9.79
N ASP A 172 -22.16 14.61 10.20
CA ASP A 172 -23.03 13.65 10.92
C ASP A 172 -23.18 12.28 10.25
N LYS A 173 -22.98 12.21 8.94
CA LYS A 173 -23.06 10.99 8.14
C LYS A 173 -22.03 9.90 8.55
N TYR A 174 -20.95 10.30 9.21
CA TYR A 174 -19.82 9.41 9.54
C TYR A 174 -19.67 9.12 11.05
N SER A 175 -20.55 9.64 11.90
CA SER A 175 -20.46 9.52 13.35
C SER A 175 -20.74 8.11 13.90
N ARG A 176 -21.24 7.17 13.06
CA ARG A 176 -21.61 5.81 13.50
C ARG A 176 -20.55 4.73 13.36
N ALA A 177 -19.45 4.98 12.69
CA ALA A 177 -18.36 4.03 12.62
C ALA A 177 -17.52 4.10 13.90
N ARG A 178 -17.93 3.44 14.97
CA ARG A 178 -17.06 3.15 16.11
C ARG A 178 -15.94 2.25 15.59
N LEU A 179 -14.77 2.82 15.41
CA LEU A 179 -13.55 2.08 15.10
C LEU A 179 -13.30 1.09 16.24
N ARG A 180 -13.62 -0.18 16.04
CA ARG A 180 -13.16 -1.24 16.94
C ARG A 180 -11.65 -1.36 16.76
N PRO A 181 -10.85 -1.40 17.85
CA PRO A 181 -9.45 -1.74 17.75
C PRO A 181 -9.31 -3.11 17.08
N VAL A 182 -8.57 -3.22 16.00
CA VAL A 182 -8.15 -4.51 15.48
C VAL A 182 -7.11 -5.04 16.48
N GLY A 183 -7.46 -6.13 17.14
CA GLY A 183 -6.69 -6.95 18.06
C GLY A 183 -5.47 -6.31 18.72
N ASP A 184 -5.58 -6.11 20.02
CA ASP A 184 -4.48 -5.74 20.90
C ASP A 184 -3.56 -6.96 21.10
N ASN A 185 -2.52 -7.09 20.28
CA ASN A 185 -1.37 -7.94 20.59
C ASN A 185 -0.34 -7.08 21.33
N SER A 186 -0.51 -7.00 22.64
CA SER A 186 0.21 -6.10 23.55
C SER A 186 1.74 -6.27 23.60
N ASP A 187 2.32 -7.37 23.12
CA ASP A 187 3.77 -7.63 23.18
C ASP A 187 4.54 -7.07 21.98
N SER A 188 3.93 -7.00 20.80
CA SER A 188 4.59 -6.39 19.61
C SER A 188 4.59 -4.85 19.69
N GLY A 189 3.61 -4.26 20.41
CA GLY A 189 3.44 -2.82 20.52
C GLY A 189 4.57 -2.10 21.27
N SER A 190 5.19 -2.76 22.24
CA SER A 190 6.21 -2.11 23.09
C SER A 190 7.55 -1.92 22.39
N ALA A 191 8.00 -2.86 21.56
CA ALA A 191 9.26 -2.77 20.82
C ALA A 191 9.16 -1.77 19.66
N ILE A 192 8.04 -1.79 18.93
CA ILE A 192 7.78 -0.92 17.80
C ILE A 192 7.44 0.51 18.26
N ALA A 193 6.68 0.66 19.36
CA ALA A 193 6.47 1.96 19.99
C ALA A 193 7.81 2.57 20.45
N LYS A 194 8.71 1.76 21.01
CA LYS A 194 10.04 2.16 21.43
C LYS A 194 10.91 2.58 20.25
N PHE A 195 10.76 1.94 19.09
CA PHE A 195 11.46 2.27 17.84
C PHE A 195 10.99 3.63 17.27
N LEU A 196 9.68 3.85 17.15
CA LEU A 196 9.14 5.15 16.74
C LEU A 196 9.52 6.28 17.70
N THR A 197 9.68 5.97 19.00
CA THR A 197 10.17 6.92 20.02
C THR A 197 11.65 7.23 19.87
N THR A 198 12.49 6.25 19.54
CA THR A 198 13.95 6.38 19.52
C THR A 198 14.46 7.11 18.26
N ALA A 199 13.77 6.92 17.13
CA ALA A 199 14.16 7.50 15.85
C ALA A 199 13.74 8.97 15.67
N SER A 200 12.70 9.44 16.37
CA SER A 200 12.17 10.81 16.26
C SER A 200 12.19 11.61 17.56
N GLY A 201 12.62 11.02 18.69
CA GLY A 201 12.54 11.65 20.00
C GLY A 201 11.11 11.90 20.53
N ALA A 202 10.10 11.56 19.75
CA ALA A 202 8.69 11.72 20.09
C ALA A 202 8.01 10.35 20.16
N GLY A 203 7.47 9.99 21.32
CA GLY A 203 6.84 8.70 21.61
C GLY A 203 5.51 8.48 20.90
N ILE A 204 5.53 8.31 19.57
CA ILE A 204 4.33 8.04 18.79
C ILE A 204 4.09 6.53 18.74
N GLY A 205 3.07 6.04 19.44
CA GLY A 205 2.60 4.67 19.27
C GLY A 205 2.07 4.42 17.86
N ILE A 206 2.09 3.15 17.38
CA ILE A 206 1.59 2.76 16.05
C ILE A 206 0.18 3.30 15.79
N LEU A 207 -0.68 3.25 16.79
CA LEU A 207 -2.06 3.69 16.67
C LEU A 207 -2.16 5.21 16.45
N GLN A 208 -1.31 6.00 17.10
CA GLN A 208 -1.21 7.44 16.90
C GLN A 208 -0.61 7.76 15.53
N ALA A 209 0.48 7.07 15.13
CA ALA A 209 1.05 7.21 13.80
C ALA A 209 0.03 6.90 12.70
N ALA A 210 -0.78 5.84 12.87
CA ALA A 210 -1.85 5.52 11.94
C ALA A 210 -2.95 6.60 11.88
N LYS A 211 -3.32 7.22 13.01
CA LYS A 211 -4.28 8.34 13.03
C LYS A 211 -3.74 9.57 12.28
N LEU A 212 -2.47 9.91 12.51
CA LEU A 212 -1.82 11.02 11.83
C LEU A 212 -1.70 10.75 10.32
N GLY A 213 -1.33 9.54 9.95
CA GLY A 213 -1.29 9.12 8.56
C GLY A 213 -2.67 9.27 7.89
N MET A 214 -3.76 8.96 8.58
CA MET A 214 -5.12 9.22 8.08
C MET A 214 -5.37 10.72 7.87
N GLY A 215 -4.91 11.59 8.77
CA GLY A 215 -4.98 13.04 8.58
C GLY A 215 -4.20 13.53 7.37
N LEU A 216 -3.00 12.97 7.13
CA LEU A 216 -2.21 13.26 5.93
C LEU A 216 -2.93 12.77 4.67
N LEU A 217 -3.46 11.54 4.67
CA LEU A 217 -4.14 10.97 3.50
C LEU A 217 -5.45 11.67 3.14
N LEU A 218 -6.21 12.13 4.13
CA LEU A 218 -7.59 12.59 3.91
C LEU A 218 -7.76 14.11 3.98
N GLU A 219 -6.84 14.83 4.64
CA GLU A 219 -7.04 16.23 4.98
C GLU A 219 -5.91 17.16 4.55
N LYS A 220 -4.66 16.73 4.59
CA LYS A 220 -3.49 17.61 4.37
C LYS A 220 -2.74 17.34 3.09
N GLY A 221 -2.63 16.07 2.68
CA GLY A 221 -1.66 15.63 1.69
C GLY A 221 -0.23 15.54 2.23
N LEU A 222 0.65 15.03 1.42
CA LEU A 222 2.09 15.04 1.63
C LEU A 222 2.73 16.33 1.10
N ASP A 223 3.99 16.56 1.43
CA ASP A 223 4.76 17.67 0.85
C ASP A 223 4.75 17.60 -0.68
N LYS A 224 4.65 18.78 -1.32
CA LYS A 224 4.60 18.90 -2.79
C LYS A 224 5.77 18.23 -3.49
N ASP A 225 6.97 18.30 -2.90
CA ASP A 225 8.16 17.70 -3.49
C ASP A 225 8.08 16.19 -3.51
N LEU A 226 7.48 15.55 -2.48
CA LEU A 226 7.23 14.11 -2.42
C LEU A 226 6.18 13.67 -3.46
N GLU A 227 5.17 14.50 -3.67
CA GLU A 227 4.15 14.29 -4.71
C GLU A 227 4.77 14.38 -6.12
N PHE A 228 5.58 15.41 -6.36
CA PHE A 228 6.32 15.56 -7.62
C PHE A 228 7.35 14.45 -7.84
N GLU A 229 7.95 13.93 -6.77
CA GLU A 229 8.80 12.76 -6.87
C GLU A 229 7.96 11.53 -7.27
N ALA A 230 6.81 11.32 -6.64
CA ALA A 230 5.91 10.22 -6.98
C ALA A 230 5.38 10.31 -8.42
N ASP A 231 5.07 11.51 -8.92
CA ASP A 231 4.70 11.72 -10.33
C ASP A 231 5.83 11.31 -11.28
N ARG A 232 7.07 11.73 -11.00
CA ARG A 232 8.24 11.37 -11.82
C ARG A 232 8.49 9.86 -11.83
N GLU A 233 8.47 9.24 -10.66
CA GLU A 233 8.75 7.82 -10.54
C GLU A 233 7.59 6.97 -11.08
N GLY A 234 6.34 7.34 -10.81
CA GLY A 234 5.15 6.66 -11.32
C GLY A 234 5.12 6.60 -12.85
N VAL A 235 5.46 7.71 -13.51
CA VAL A 235 5.62 7.74 -14.99
C VAL A 235 6.71 6.78 -15.44
N LYS A 236 7.88 6.78 -14.78
CA LYS A 236 8.97 5.84 -15.14
C LYS A 236 8.56 4.38 -14.94
N TYR A 237 7.84 4.07 -13.86
CA TYR A 237 7.37 2.71 -13.59
C TYR A 237 6.38 2.24 -14.66
N ALA A 238 5.44 3.10 -15.05
CA ALA A 238 4.50 2.81 -16.13
C ALA A 238 5.21 2.59 -17.47
N ILE A 239 6.20 3.42 -17.81
CA ILE A 239 7.01 3.27 -19.04
C ILE A 239 7.78 1.94 -19.03
N ARG A 240 8.46 1.60 -17.92
CA ARG A 240 9.20 0.33 -17.81
C ARG A 240 8.27 -0.89 -17.89
N ALA A 241 7.03 -0.74 -17.39
CA ALA A 241 5.98 -1.74 -17.54
C ALA A 241 5.36 -1.77 -18.95
N GLY A 242 5.84 -0.94 -19.89
CA GLY A 242 5.40 -0.93 -21.28
C GLY A 242 4.08 -0.18 -21.53
N TYR A 243 3.59 0.60 -20.58
CA TYR A 243 2.38 1.42 -20.73
C TYR A 243 2.67 2.75 -21.42
N ASP A 244 1.60 3.37 -21.93
CA ASP A 244 1.66 4.68 -22.58
C ASP A 244 2.20 5.75 -21.61
N PRO A 245 3.32 6.41 -21.96
CA PRO A 245 3.95 7.44 -21.12
C PRO A 245 3.05 8.60 -20.73
N LYS A 246 2.11 8.97 -21.62
CA LYS A 246 1.22 10.14 -21.47
C LYS A 246 -0.05 9.82 -20.68
N ALA A 247 -0.19 8.60 -20.18
CA ALA A 247 -1.43 8.15 -19.53
C ALA A 247 -1.80 8.97 -18.31
N LEU A 248 -0.84 9.24 -17.40
CA LEU A 248 -1.07 10.05 -16.20
C LEU A 248 -1.45 11.48 -16.54
N ASP A 249 -0.78 12.10 -17.52
CA ASP A 249 -1.08 13.47 -17.96
C ASP A 249 -2.52 13.58 -18.49
N ARG A 250 -2.94 12.63 -19.35
CA ARG A 250 -4.30 12.60 -19.90
C ARG A 250 -5.36 12.37 -18.82
N PHE A 251 -5.08 11.52 -17.86
CA PHE A 251 -5.98 11.33 -16.72
C PHE A 251 -6.17 12.63 -15.93
N LEU A 252 -5.09 13.32 -15.59
CA LEU A 252 -5.13 14.58 -14.87
C LEU A 252 -5.82 15.70 -15.65
N GLU A 253 -5.59 15.79 -16.96
CA GLU A 253 -6.26 16.74 -17.85
C GLU A 253 -7.79 16.55 -17.82
N ARG A 254 -8.25 15.32 -18.05
CA ARG A 254 -9.68 14.98 -18.03
C ARG A 254 -10.30 15.22 -16.65
N LEU A 255 -9.56 14.93 -15.58
CA LEU A 255 -10.01 15.23 -14.23
C LEU A 255 -10.22 16.73 -14.02
N ALA A 256 -9.30 17.58 -14.52
CA ALA A 256 -9.42 19.03 -14.46
C ALA A 256 -10.65 19.55 -15.24
N GLU A 257 -10.93 18.99 -16.42
CA GLU A 257 -12.11 19.34 -17.21
C GLU A 257 -13.42 18.96 -16.53
N THR A 258 -13.47 17.77 -15.92
CA THR A 258 -14.66 17.30 -15.19
C THR A 258 -14.96 18.19 -13.99
N LYS A 259 -13.92 18.61 -13.26
CA LYS A 259 -14.05 19.55 -12.13
C LYS A 259 -14.60 20.90 -12.53
N LYS A 260 -14.14 21.47 -13.65
CA LYS A 260 -14.66 22.74 -14.16
C LYS A 260 -16.15 22.66 -14.47
N LYS A 261 -16.62 21.53 -15.00
CA LYS A 261 -18.03 21.33 -15.35
C LYS A 261 -18.93 21.20 -14.12
N ASN A 262 -18.45 20.52 -13.08
CA ASN A 262 -19.27 20.16 -11.92
C ASN A 262 -19.11 21.13 -10.73
N ASN A 263 -18.19 22.10 -10.79
CA ASN A 263 -17.83 23.01 -9.68
C ASN A 263 -17.51 22.25 -8.36
N ASP A 264 -16.91 21.07 -8.48
CA ASP A 264 -16.72 20.12 -7.39
C ASP A 264 -15.26 20.08 -6.93
N LYS A 265 -15.02 20.19 -5.61
CA LYS A 265 -13.71 19.99 -5.01
C LYS A 265 -13.61 18.55 -4.54
N THR A 266 -12.72 17.76 -5.15
CA THR A 266 -12.47 16.40 -4.73
C THR A 266 -11.45 16.34 -3.59
N VAL A 267 -11.41 15.23 -2.84
CA VAL A 267 -10.37 14.98 -1.80
C VAL A 267 -8.98 15.10 -2.40
N MET A 268 -8.79 14.68 -3.66
CA MET A 268 -7.54 14.79 -4.40
C MET A 268 -7.01 16.24 -4.52
N ASP A 269 -7.90 17.26 -4.54
CA ASP A 269 -7.48 18.67 -4.58
C ASP A 269 -6.89 19.18 -3.27
N VAL A 270 -7.22 18.52 -2.17
CA VAL A 270 -6.76 18.89 -0.83
C VAL A 270 -5.46 18.18 -0.49
N THR A 271 -5.31 16.95 -1.00
CA THR A 271 -4.22 16.04 -0.61
C THR A 271 -3.06 16.01 -1.59
N HIS A 272 -3.23 16.55 -2.81
CA HIS A 272 -2.18 16.62 -3.83
C HIS A 272 -1.97 18.05 -4.32
N PRO A 273 -0.81 18.37 -4.93
CA PRO A 273 -0.56 19.64 -5.60
C PRO A 273 -1.56 19.89 -6.73
N THR A 274 -1.59 21.13 -7.20
CA THR A 274 -2.51 21.51 -8.28
C THR A 274 -2.27 20.67 -9.54
N ILE A 275 -3.32 20.33 -10.26
CA ILE A 275 -3.21 19.57 -11.50
C ILE A 275 -2.24 20.24 -12.51
N PRO A 276 -2.26 21.57 -12.72
CA PRO A 276 -1.29 22.23 -13.59
C PRO A 276 0.17 22.02 -13.16
N ASP A 277 0.49 22.07 -11.87
CA ASP A 277 1.85 21.87 -11.36
C ASP A 277 2.30 20.43 -11.60
N ARG A 278 1.44 19.44 -11.31
CA ARG A 278 1.70 18.02 -11.57
C ARG A 278 1.94 17.75 -13.05
N ARG A 279 1.06 18.25 -13.93
CA ARG A 279 1.20 18.10 -15.40
C ARG A 279 2.52 18.67 -15.91
N LYS A 280 2.97 19.82 -15.37
CA LYS A 280 4.26 20.40 -15.70
C LYS A 280 5.41 19.45 -15.36
N VAL A 281 5.41 18.89 -14.14
CA VAL A 281 6.44 17.94 -13.70
C VAL A 281 6.44 16.68 -14.56
N ILE A 282 5.27 16.17 -14.94
CA ILE A 282 5.14 15.01 -15.83
C ILE A 282 5.70 15.33 -17.21
N ALA A 283 5.32 16.46 -17.82
CA ALA A 283 5.81 16.89 -19.12
C ALA A 283 7.35 17.06 -19.14
N ASP A 284 7.92 17.72 -18.11
CA ASP A 284 9.36 17.86 -17.97
C ASP A 284 10.07 16.50 -17.81
N THR A 285 9.40 15.53 -17.18
CA THR A 285 9.93 14.17 -17.01
C THR A 285 9.91 13.42 -18.35
N LEU A 286 8.81 13.46 -19.08
CA LEU A 286 8.68 12.85 -20.39
C LEU A 286 9.70 13.40 -21.39
N ASN A 287 9.89 14.72 -21.41
CA ASN A 287 10.89 15.39 -22.25
C ASN A 287 12.31 14.91 -21.92
N ARG A 288 12.68 14.87 -20.63
CA ARG A 288 14.00 14.39 -20.20
C ARG A 288 14.27 12.92 -20.55
N LEU A 289 13.23 12.10 -20.56
CA LEU A 289 13.32 10.69 -20.92
C LEU A 289 13.27 10.45 -22.43
N GLY A 290 13.01 11.48 -23.25
CA GLY A 290 12.73 11.31 -24.69
C GLY A 290 11.50 10.45 -24.95
N ALA A 291 10.55 10.45 -24.01
CA ALA A 291 9.41 9.52 -23.98
C ALA A 291 8.28 9.91 -24.96
N ASP A 292 8.35 11.07 -25.60
CA ASP A 292 7.34 11.54 -26.54
C ASP A 292 7.15 10.62 -27.76
N GLN A 293 8.19 9.86 -28.09
CA GLN A 293 8.24 8.91 -29.22
C GLN A 293 7.90 7.47 -28.80
N ILE A 294 7.74 7.22 -27.51
CA ILE A 294 7.44 5.87 -27.00
C ILE A 294 5.96 5.58 -27.22
N ILE A 295 5.68 4.50 -27.95
CA ILE A 295 4.34 3.95 -28.10
C ILE A 295 4.19 2.83 -27.08
N GLY A 296 3.43 3.09 -26.02
CA GLY A 296 3.13 2.13 -24.97
C GLY A 296 1.73 1.53 -25.09
N ALA A 297 1.50 0.45 -24.37
CA ALA A 297 0.20 -0.22 -24.32
C ALA A 297 -0.84 0.67 -23.62
N VAL A 298 -2.04 0.72 -24.18
CA VAL A 298 -3.18 1.44 -23.60
C VAL A 298 -4.06 0.50 -22.77
N GLY A 299 -4.19 -0.77 -23.19
CA GLY A 299 -4.95 -1.81 -22.48
C GLY A 299 -6.44 -1.53 -22.33
N LYS A 300 -7.06 -0.89 -23.36
CA LYS A 300 -8.45 -0.43 -23.30
C LYS A 300 -9.42 -1.61 -23.10
N ASP A 301 -9.30 -2.66 -23.91
CA ASP A 301 -10.25 -3.78 -23.92
C ASP A 301 -10.22 -4.56 -22.59
N ARG A 302 -9.03 -4.79 -22.04
CA ARG A 302 -8.89 -5.44 -20.73
C ARG A 302 -9.51 -4.62 -19.61
N PHE A 303 -9.32 -3.31 -19.66
CA PHE A 303 -9.89 -2.40 -18.69
C PHE A 303 -11.42 -2.32 -18.80
N GLU A 304 -11.96 -2.23 -20.02
CA GLU A 304 -13.41 -2.21 -20.23
C GLU A 304 -14.07 -3.51 -19.79
N ALA A 305 -13.46 -4.66 -20.02
CA ALA A 305 -13.94 -5.95 -19.54
C ALA A 305 -13.96 -6.00 -17.99
N ALA A 306 -12.93 -5.52 -17.33
CA ALA A 306 -12.86 -5.43 -15.88
C ALA A 306 -13.88 -4.41 -15.33
N ARG A 307 -13.99 -3.23 -15.97
CA ARG A 307 -14.90 -2.15 -15.60
C ARG A 307 -16.37 -2.49 -15.82
N ALA A 308 -16.70 -3.34 -16.78
CA ALA A 308 -18.08 -3.80 -17.00
C ALA A 308 -18.69 -4.47 -15.75
N SER A 309 -17.85 -4.97 -14.86
CA SER A 309 -18.28 -5.54 -13.58
C SER A 309 -18.53 -4.49 -12.48
N LEU A 310 -18.22 -3.19 -12.70
CA LEU A 310 -18.56 -2.11 -11.78
C LEU A 310 -20.07 -1.87 -11.80
N VAL A 311 -20.75 -2.21 -10.72
CA VAL A 311 -22.17 -1.86 -10.54
C VAL A 311 -22.24 -0.40 -10.11
N VAL A 312 -22.71 0.46 -11.01
CA VAL A 312 -22.97 1.87 -10.70
C VAL A 312 -24.15 1.92 -9.74
N LYS A 313 -23.89 2.10 -8.46
CA LYS A 313 -24.95 2.35 -7.46
C LYS A 313 -25.57 3.71 -7.74
N GLY A 314 -26.67 3.77 -8.46
CA GLY A 314 -27.40 5.03 -8.61
C GLY A 314 -28.33 5.20 -9.80
N LYS A 315 -28.46 4.25 -10.72
CA LYS A 315 -29.42 4.38 -11.83
C LYS A 315 -30.79 3.71 -11.60
N ASP A 316 -30.99 3.02 -10.48
CA ASP A 316 -32.25 2.31 -10.20
C ASP A 316 -33.17 3.01 -9.20
N LYS A 317 -33.10 4.34 -9.06
CA LYS A 317 -34.09 5.11 -8.30
C LYS A 317 -34.73 6.19 -9.14
N VAL A 318 -35.36 5.81 -10.25
CA VAL A 318 -36.49 6.52 -10.84
C VAL A 318 -37.37 5.48 -11.55
N LYS A 319 -38.28 4.89 -10.82
CA LYS A 319 -39.59 4.44 -11.28
C LYS A 319 -40.58 4.55 -10.14
#